data_8423e47e6951de16da08b7df35a8dc36
#
_entry.id   8423e47e6951de16da08b7df35a8dc36
#
_cell.length_a   1.000
_cell.length_b   1.000
_cell.length_c   1.000
_cell.angle_alpha   90.00
_cell.angle_beta   90.00
_cell.angle_gamma   90.00
#
_symmetry.space_group_name_H-M   'P 1'
#
loop_
_entity.id
_entity.type
_entity.pdbx_description
1 polymer ?
#
loop_
_entity_poly.entity_id
_entity_poly.type
_entity_poly.pdbx_seq_one_letter_code
_entity_poly.pdbx_strand_id
1 'polypeptide(L)'
;MLAVAARWAWQLPIAHELRTSWQLSQMPPPAQLHVPVEGVRARQIADTFGAPRGRDRTHAGVDIFTPRGTPVVAATRGVVSAIRDQGLGGKQVWLLGPAMERHYYAHLDDWAAGLAVGDVVEPGTLLGKVGTTGNARGTPPHLHYGVYGRNGAYDPLPLLRKPAARPAN
;
A
#
# COMPACT_ATOMS: atom_id res chain seq x y z
N MET A 1 -3.07 -41.76 6.50
CA MET A 1 -2.41 -41.28 5.28
C MET A 1 -3.02 -39.95 4.79
N LEU A 2 -4.36 -39.79 4.63
CA LEU A 2 -5.01 -38.55 4.17
C LEU A 2 -4.78 -37.32 5.10
N ALA A 3 -4.74 -37.50 6.42
CA ALA A 3 -4.55 -36.43 7.38
C ALA A 3 -3.12 -35.81 7.36
N VAL A 4 -2.11 -36.60 6.99
CA VAL A 4 -0.72 -36.15 6.87
C VAL A 4 -0.56 -35.32 5.59
N ALA A 5 -1.13 -35.78 4.46
CA ALA A 5 -1.10 -35.04 3.20
C ALA A 5 -1.79 -33.66 3.31
N ALA A 6 -2.91 -33.55 4.03
CA ALA A 6 -3.60 -32.29 4.28
C ALA A 6 -2.73 -31.32 5.08
N ARG A 7 -1.98 -31.78 6.09
CA ARG A 7 -1.08 -30.90 6.88
C ARG A 7 0.08 -30.34 6.05
N TRP A 8 0.60 -31.09 5.09
CA TRP A 8 1.65 -30.63 4.17
C TRP A 8 1.13 -29.58 3.16
N ALA A 9 -0.09 -29.77 2.63
CA ALA A 9 -0.69 -28.82 1.71
C ALA A 9 -0.91 -27.43 2.34
N TRP A 10 -1.16 -27.36 3.66
CA TRP A 10 -1.31 -26.11 4.41
C TRP A 10 0.02 -25.36 4.66
N GLN A 11 1.16 -26.00 4.42
CA GLN A 11 2.50 -25.39 4.57
C GLN A 11 3.04 -24.86 3.24
N LEU A 12 2.35 -25.09 2.13
CA LEU A 12 2.74 -24.55 0.83
C LEU A 12 2.58 -23.02 0.81
N PRO A 13 3.48 -22.28 0.14
CA PRO A 13 3.40 -20.83 0.03
C PRO A 13 2.03 -20.33 -0.45
N ILE A 14 1.44 -20.98 -1.45
CA ILE A 14 0.12 -20.64 -1.98
C ILE A 14 -1.01 -20.82 -0.95
N ALA A 15 -0.91 -21.80 -0.06
CA ALA A 15 -1.89 -21.99 1.00
C ALA A 15 -1.77 -20.89 2.08
N HIS A 16 -0.57 -20.37 2.30
CA HIS A 16 -0.33 -19.24 3.19
C HIS A 16 -0.97 -17.96 2.64
N GLU A 17 -0.77 -17.66 1.36
CA GLU A 17 -1.36 -16.53 0.67
C GLU A 17 -2.91 -16.60 0.71
N LEU A 18 -3.49 -17.73 0.33
CA LEU A 18 -4.95 -17.94 0.34
C LEU A 18 -5.55 -17.79 1.74
N ARG A 19 -4.89 -18.34 2.76
CA ARG A 19 -5.32 -18.20 4.16
C ARG A 19 -5.26 -16.76 4.62
N THR A 20 -4.17 -16.05 4.32
CA THR A 20 -4.02 -14.64 4.68
C THR A 20 -5.07 -13.79 3.97
N SER A 21 -5.30 -14.00 2.68
CA SER A 21 -6.33 -13.30 1.92
C SER A 21 -7.73 -13.55 2.50
N TRP A 22 -8.03 -14.80 2.88
CA TRP A 22 -9.29 -15.12 3.57
C TRP A 22 -9.40 -14.42 4.92
N GLN A 23 -8.33 -14.43 5.74
CA GLN A 23 -8.31 -13.69 7.01
C GLN A 23 -8.55 -12.19 6.81
N LEU A 24 -7.87 -11.57 5.83
CA LEU A 24 -8.04 -10.16 5.48
C LEU A 24 -9.49 -9.84 5.06
N SER A 25 -10.17 -10.76 4.37
CA SER A 25 -11.56 -10.59 3.97
C SER A 25 -12.55 -10.55 5.15
N GLN A 26 -12.18 -11.15 6.29
CA GLN A 26 -12.98 -11.17 7.52
C GLN A 26 -12.66 -10.01 8.47
N MET A 27 -11.59 -9.27 8.21
CA MET A 27 -11.20 -8.12 9.03
C MET A 27 -12.01 -6.88 8.63
N PRO A 28 -12.33 -5.99 9.59
CA PRO A 28 -12.86 -4.68 9.25
C PRO A 28 -11.80 -3.82 8.54
N PRO A 29 -12.20 -2.74 7.84
CA PRO A 29 -11.25 -1.75 7.33
C PRO A 29 -10.31 -1.25 8.44
N PRO A 30 -9.06 -0.89 8.10
CA PRO A 30 -8.11 -0.40 9.08
C PRO A 30 -8.64 0.87 9.76
N ALA A 31 -8.64 0.89 11.08
CA ALA A 31 -9.02 2.10 11.84
C ALA A 31 -7.93 3.18 11.81
N GLN A 32 -6.71 2.81 11.46
CA GLN A 32 -5.52 3.65 11.34
C GLN A 32 -4.59 3.06 10.27
N LEU A 33 -3.84 3.92 9.58
CA LEU A 33 -2.82 3.53 8.61
C LEU A 33 -1.44 4.00 9.09
N HIS A 34 -0.42 3.18 8.86
CA HIS A 34 0.97 3.59 9.00
C HIS A 34 1.34 4.56 7.87
N VAL A 35 2.12 5.61 8.19
CA VAL A 35 2.61 6.53 7.15
C VAL A 35 3.52 5.78 6.18
N PRO A 36 3.19 5.70 4.89
CA PRO A 36 3.84 4.80 3.95
C PRO A 36 5.21 5.31 3.42
N VAL A 37 5.79 6.31 4.05
CA VAL A 37 7.12 6.87 3.71
C VAL A 37 7.91 7.09 4.98
N GLU A 38 9.09 6.52 5.08
CA GLU A 38 9.95 6.66 6.25
C GLU A 38 10.35 8.11 6.50
N GLY A 39 10.44 8.48 7.78
CA GLY A 39 10.84 9.82 8.22
C GLY A 39 9.80 10.92 8.01
N VAL A 40 8.69 10.64 7.33
CA VAL A 40 7.59 11.60 7.13
C VAL A 40 6.61 11.52 8.30
N ARG A 41 6.31 12.68 8.90
CA ARG A 41 5.27 12.78 9.92
C ARG A 41 3.92 13.01 9.26
N ALA A 42 2.86 12.36 9.75
CA ALA A 42 1.51 12.45 9.19
C ALA A 42 1.00 13.90 8.98
N ARG A 43 1.39 14.85 9.86
CA ARG A 43 1.04 16.28 9.75
C ARG A 43 1.70 17.01 8.57
N GLN A 44 2.77 16.42 7.98
CA GLN A 44 3.48 17.00 6.84
C GLN A 44 2.87 16.56 5.51
N ILE A 45 1.96 15.60 5.52
CA ILE A 45 1.27 15.14 4.32
C ILE A 45 0.23 16.18 3.92
N ALA A 46 0.38 16.72 2.71
CA ALA A 46 -0.56 17.67 2.14
C ALA A 46 -1.91 17.00 1.84
N ASP A 47 -2.99 17.74 2.02
CA ASP A 47 -4.31 17.31 1.61
C ASP A 47 -4.44 17.53 0.09
N THR A 48 -4.30 16.43 -0.65
CA THR A 48 -4.35 16.44 -2.12
C THR A 48 -5.42 15.50 -2.67
N PHE A 49 -6.17 14.80 -1.80
CA PHE A 49 -7.27 13.93 -2.25
C PHE A 49 -8.37 14.76 -2.91
N GLY A 50 -8.93 14.26 -4.01
CA GLY A 50 -10.00 14.95 -4.75
C GLY A 50 -9.54 16.16 -5.57
N ALA A 51 -8.28 16.57 -5.50
CA ALA A 51 -7.76 17.68 -6.30
C ALA A 51 -7.92 17.41 -7.81
N PRO A 52 -8.22 18.40 -8.65
CA PRO A 52 -8.35 18.23 -10.09
C PRO A 52 -7.05 17.69 -10.72
N ARG A 53 -7.19 16.71 -11.62
CA ARG A 53 -6.10 16.12 -12.40
C ARG A 53 -6.42 16.19 -13.90
N GLY A 54 -6.13 17.33 -14.52
CA GLY A 54 -6.56 17.63 -15.88
C GLY A 54 -8.04 18.00 -15.93
N ARG A 55 -8.73 17.69 -17.06
CA ARG A 55 -10.12 18.10 -17.29
C ARG A 55 -11.15 17.15 -16.68
N ASP A 56 -10.87 15.85 -16.64
CA ASP A 56 -11.88 14.82 -16.44
C ASP A 56 -11.57 13.84 -15.28
N ARG A 57 -10.56 14.13 -14.47
CA ARG A 57 -10.15 13.24 -13.37
C ARG A 57 -9.96 14.01 -12.07
N THR A 58 -10.23 13.34 -10.97
CA THR A 58 -9.87 13.78 -9.63
C THR A 58 -8.77 12.90 -9.06
N HIS A 59 -8.01 13.43 -8.12
CA HIS A 59 -6.92 12.74 -7.45
C HIS A 59 -7.47 11.68 -6.49
N ALA A 60 -7.20 10.40 -6.78
CA ALA A 60 -7.74 9.25 -6.06
C ALA A 60 -6.78 8.74 -4.95
N GLY A 61 -6.03 9.65 -4.32
CA GLY A 61 -5.08 9.36 -3.27
C GLY A 61 -4.47 10.62 -2.69
N VAL A 62 -3.37 10.48 -1.97
CA VAL A 62 -2.57 11.60 -1.47
C VAL A 62 -1.15 11.52 -2.03
N ASP A 63 -0.56 12.68 -2.31
CA ASP A 63 0.84 12.78 -2.75
C ASP A 63 1.71 13.15 -1.55
N ILE A 64 2.68 12.30 -1.24
CA ILE A 64 3.60 12.47 -0.12
C ILE A 64 4.96 12.87 -0.68
N PHE A 65 5.24 14.18 -0.66
CA PHE A 65 6.47 14.76 -1.20
C PHE A 65 7.65 14.51 -0.26
N THR A 66 8.74 13.95 -0.83
CA THR A 66 9.97 13.62 -0.09
C THR A 66 11.10 13.38 -1.09
N PRO A 67 12.37 13.45 -0.69
CA PRO A 67 13.48 13.21 -1.61
C PRO A 67 13.38 11.86 -2.32
N ARG A 68 13.82 11.82 -3.58
CA ARG A 68 13.95 10.59 -4.35
C ARG A 68 14.82 9.57 -3.58
N GLY A 69 14.42 8.31 -3.61
CA GLY A 69 15.13 7.23 -2.91
C GLY A 69 14.71 7.03 -1.47
N THR A 70 13.84 7.90 -0.90
CA THR A 70 13.29 7.68 0.46
C THR A 70 12.52 6.35 0.49
N PRO A 71 12.70 5.51 1.53
CA PRO A 71 12.01 4.23 1.64
C PRO A 71 10.49 4.38 1.66
N VAL A 72 9.81 3.55 0.87
CA VAL A 72 8.35 3.38 0.86
C VAL A 72 8.01 2.08 1.55
N VAL A 73 7.11 2.14 2.53
CA VAL A 73 6.75 1.01 3.37
C VAL A 73 5.24 0.73 3.33
N ALA A 74 4.86 -0.49 3.69
CA ALA A 74 3.45 -0.88 3.76
C ALA A 74 2.70 -0.06 4.82
N ALA A 75 1.56 0.51 4.46
CA ALA A 75 0.71 1.28 5.37
C ALA A 75 -0.17 0.39 6.26
N THR A 76 -0.37 -0.85 5.87
CA THR A 76 -1.20 -1.84 6.57
C THR A 76 -0.67 -3.25 6.31
N ARG A 77 -1.11 -4.21 7.10
CA ARG A 77 -0.94 -5.62 6.77
C ARG A 77 -1.64 -5.93 5.44
N GLY A 78 -1.03 -6.78 4.62
CA GLY A 78 -1.63 -7.16 3.35
C GLY A 78 -0.85 -8.22 2.60
N VAL A 79 -1.39 -8.60 1.43
CA VAL A 79 -0.73 -9.45 0.45
C VAL A 79 -0.37 -8.61 -0.76
N VAL A 80 0.85 -8.73 -1.25
CA VAL A 80 1.28 -8.08 -2.49
C VAL A 80 0.49 -8.68 -3.66
N SER A 81 -0.46 -7.93 -4.19
CA SER A 81 -1.37 -8.39 -5.24
C SER A 81 -0.88 -8.07 -6.65
N ALA A 82 -0.03 -7.06 -6.80
CA ALA A 82 0.61 -6.75 -8.08
C ALA A 82 1.87 -5.88 -7.90
N ILE A 83 2.85 -6.11 -8.77
CA ILE A 83 4.04 -5.27 -8.98
C ILE A 83 4.07 -4.96 -10.48
N ARG A 84 4.08 -3.68 -10.87
CA ARG A 84 3.95 -3.28 -12.27
C ARG A 84 4.80 -2.06 -12.57
N ASP A 85 5.24 -1.94 -13.83
CA ASP A 85 5.83 -0.71 -14.40
C ASP A 85 5.02 -0.34 -15.65
N GLN A 86 3.92 0.38 -15.44
CA GLN A 86 3.02 0.75 -16.55
C GLN A 86 2.08 1.89 -16.19
N GLY A 87 1.52 2.51 -17.23
CA GLY A 87 0.46 3.52 -17.12
C GLY A 87 0.88 4.77 -16.36
N LEU A 88 -0.09 5.44 -15.79
CA LEU A 88 0.12 6.70 -15.07
C LEU A 88 0.99 6.52 -13.81
N GLY A 89 0.89 5.40 -13.13
CA GLY A 89 1.63 5.14 -11.89
C GLY A 89 3.10 4.81 -12.09
N GLY A 90 3.52 4.43 -13.32
CA GLY A 90 4.87 3.94 -13.57
C GLY A 90 5.17 2.71 -12.74
N LYS A 91 6.32 2.68 -12.04
CA LYS A 91 6.63 1.62 -11.09
C LYS A 91 5.71 1.71 -9.88
N GLN A 92 5.01 0.63 -9.60
CA GLN A 92 3.92 0.59 -8.61
C GLN A 92 3.83 -0.75 -7.91
N VAL A 93 3.34 -0.73 -6.67
CA VAL A 93 2.98 -1.90 -5.88
C VAL A 93 1.52 -1.78 -5.46
N TRP A 94 0.79 -2.88 -5.52
CA TRP A 94 -0.56 -3.00 -4.99
C TRP A 94 -0.58 -4.02 -3.86
N LEU A 95 -1.20 -3.67 -2.74
CA LEU A 95 -1.50 -4.59 -1.66
C LEU A 95 -3.00 -4.84 -1.58
N LEU A 96 -3.36 -6.05 -1.23
CA LEU A 96 -4.70 -6.42 -0.77
C LEU A 96 -4.67 -6.43 0.76
N GLY A 97 -5.37 -5.52 1.38
CA GLY A 97 -5.42 -5.32 2.83
C GLY A 97 -6.71 -5.83 3.48
N PRO A 98 -6.94 -5.48 4.77
CA PRO A 98 -8.17 -5.78 5.49
C PRO A 98 -9.41 -5.29 4.74
N ALA A 99 -10.55 -5.96 4.93
CA ALA A 99 -11.81 -5.74 4.21
C ALA A 99 -11.69 -5.82 2.68
N MET A 100 -10.63 -6.47 2.17
CA MET A 100 -10.30 -6.56 0.75
C MET A 100 -10.04 -5.19 0.09
N GLU A 101 -9.61 -4.20 0.89
CA GLU A 101 -9.20 -2.91 0.36
C GLU A 101 -7.90 -3.01 -0.41
N ARG A 102 -7.80 -2.26 -1.51
CA ARG A 102 -6.58 -2.21 -2.31
C ARG A 102 -5.80 -0.95 -1.97
N HIS A 103 -4.55 -1.13 -1.57
CA HIS A 103 -3.62 -0.06 -1.28
C HIS A 103 -2.64 0.09 -2.44
N TYR A 104 -2.54 1.29 -2.98
CA TYR A 104 -1.79 1.62 -4.17
C TYR A 104 -0.60 2.52 -3.85
N TYR A 105 0.58 2.09 -4.23
CA TYR A 105 1.85 2.80 -4.05
C TYR A 105 2.47 3.03 -5.43
N ALA A 106 2.54 4.28 -5.89
CA ALA A 106 2.96 4.60 -7.25
C ALA A 106 4.10 5.63 -7.31
N HIS A 107 4.62 5.83 -8.52
CA HIS A 107 5.75 6.69 -8.86
C HIS A 107 7.07 6.25 -8.24
N LEU A 108 7.20 4.95 -7.90
CA LEU A 108 8.40 4.42 -7.28
C LEU A 108 9.61 4.55 -8.21
N ASP A 109 10.78 4.75 -7.62
CA ASP A 109 12.07 4.69 -8.32
C ASP A 109 12.49 3.26 -8.56
N ASP A 110 12.33 2.43 -7.52
CA ASP A 110 12.56 1.00 -7.57
C ASP A 110 11.74 0.25 -6.53
N TRP A 111 11.62 -1.06 -6.69
CA TRP A 111 10.99 -1.96 -5.72
C TRP A 111 12.01 -2.46 -4.68
N ALA A 112 11.52 -2.92 -3.54
CA ALA A 112 12.36 -3.60 -2.57
C ALA A 112 12.95 -4.89 -3.16
N ALA A 113 14.22 -5.15 -2.88
CA ALA A 113 14.87 -6.37 -3.34
C ALA A 113 14.15 -7.60 -2.78
N GLY A 114 13.83 -8.54 -3.67
CA GLY A 114 13.14 -9.78 -3.32
C GLY A 114 11.63 -9.67 -3.12
N LEU A 115 11.02 -8.47 -3.20
CA LEU A 115 9.58 -8.31 -3.11
C LEU A 115 8.89 -9.01 -4.28
N ALA A 116 7.93 -9.88 -3.98
CA ALA A 116 7.21 -10.68 -4.97
C ALA A 116 5.68 -10.60 -4.75
N VAL A 117 4.92 -10.84 -5.82
CA VAL A 117 3.46 -11.05 -5.74
C VAL A 117 3.21 -12.30 -4.90
N GLY A 118 2.24 -12.21 -3.98
CA GLY A 118 1.94 -13.26 -2.99
C GLY A 118 2.60 -13.03 -1.63
N ASP A 119 3.61 -12.15 -1.53
CA ASP A 119 4.24 -11.85 -0.25
C ASP A 119 3.23 -11.25 0.74
N VAL A 120 3.27 -11.75 1.96
CA VAL A 120 2.54 -11.18 3.09
C VAL A 120 3.43 -10.15 3.77
N VAL A 121 2.90 -8.93 3.92
CA VAL A 121 3.61 -7.80 4.51
C VAL A 121 2.88 -7.26 5.73
N GLU A 122 3.63 -6.77 6.69
CA GLU A 122 3.12 -6.05 7.87
C GLU A 122 3.35 -4.53 7.70
N PRO A 123 2.64 -3.67 8.47
CA PRO A 123 2.93 -2.23 8.47
C PRO A 123 4.42 -1.96 8.70
N GLY A 124 5.02 -1.10 7.88
CA GLY A 124 6.45 -0.79 7.93
C GLY A 124 7.34 -1.72 7.09
N THR A 125 6.82 -2.78 6.48
CA THR A 125 7.60 -3.61 5.54
C THR A 125 7.99 -2.79 4.31
N LEU A 126 9.27 -2.83 3.93
CA LEU A 126 9.81 -2.10 2.77
C LEU A 126 9.16 -2.62 1.47
N LEU A 127 8.60 -1.71 0.67
CA LEU A 127 8.00 -2.01 -0.63
C LEU A 127 8.83 -1.47 -1.81
N GLY A 128 9.58 -0.39 -1.58
CA GLY A 128 10.35 0.27 -2.62
C GLY A 128 10.91 1.61 -2.18
N LYS A 129 11.17 2.48 -3.16
CA LYS A 129 11.74 3.82 -2.93
C LYS A 129 10.94 4.86 -3.70
N VAL A 130 10.78 6.05 -3.11
CA VAL A 130 10.14 7.20 -3.76
C VAL A 130 10.90 7.59 -5.03
N GLY A 131 10.14 7.83 -6.09
CA GLY A 131 10.67 8.22 -7.40
C GLY A 131 9.84 9.28 -8.10
N THR A 132 9.89 9.21 -9.43
CA THR A 132 9.18 10.11 -10.35
C THR A 132 8.73 9.37 -11.61
N THR A 133 8.45 8.07 -11.52
CA THR A 133 8.05 7.27 -12.68
C THR A 133 6.60 7.54 -13.10
N GLY A 134 6.22 7.05 -14.27
CA GLY A 134 4.89 7.30 -14.82
C GLY A 134 4.67 8.77 -15.17
N ASN A 135 3.52 9.32 -14.83
CA ASN A 135 3.17 10.72 -15.10
C ASN A 135 3.74 11.71 -14.08
N ALA A 136 4.49 11.23 -13.07
CA ALA A 136 5.25 12.08 -12.15
C ALA A 136 6.60 12.54 -12.73
N ARG A 137 6.95 12.13 -13.94
CA ARG A 137 8.17 12.62 -14.62
C ARG A 137 8.15 14.13 -14.75
N GLY A 138 9.24 14.77 -14.31
CA GLY A 138 9.36 16.23 -14.34
C GLY A 138 8.65 16.96 -13.20
N THR A 139 8.04 16.24 -12.26
CA THR A 139 7.51 16.82 -11.02
C THR A 139 8.45 16.57 -9.84
N PRO A 140 8.29 17.27 -8.71
CA PRO A 140 9.00 16.92 -7.48
C PRO A 140 8.75 15.46 -7.09
N PRO A 141 9.78 14.74 -6.59
CA PRO A 141 9.62 13.35 -6.17
C PRO A 141 8.57 13.21 -5.08
N HIS A 142 7.71 12.20 -5.22
CA HIS A 142 6.66 11.91 -4.26
C HIS A 142 6.19 10.46 -4.38
N LEU A 143 5.63 9.94 -3.30
CA LEU A 143 4.78 8.75 -3.34
C LEU A 143 3.35 9.20 -3.59
N HIS A 144 2.71 8.67 -4.63
CA HIS A 144 1.23 8.66 -4.71
C HIS A 144 0.72 7.44 -3.94
N TYR A 145 -0.08 7.69 -2.90
CA TYR A 145 -0.69 6.64 -2.09
C TYR A 145 -2.22 6.73 -2.15
N GLY A 146 -2.86 5.67 -2.65
CA GLY A 146 -4.31 5.57 -2.78
C GLY A 146 -4.88 4.35 -2.05
N VAL A 147 -6.10 4.47 -1.51
CA VAL A 147 -6.86 3.37 -0.92
C VAL A 147 -8.20 3.24 -1.63
N TYR A 148 -8.54 2.01 -2.01
CA TYR A 148 -9.74 1.69 -2.79
C TYR A 148 -10.55 0.63 -2.04
N GLY A 149 -11.65 1.04 -1.46
CA GLY A 149 -12.65 0.17 -0.87
C GLY A 149 -13.72 -0.28 -1.87
N ARG A 150 -14.82 -0.84 -1.35
CA ARG A 150 -15.93 -1.34 -2.19
C ARG A 150 -16.58 -0.25 -3.04
N ASN A 151 -16.60 1.00 -2.56
CA ASN A 151 -17.25 2.15 -3.23
C ASN A 151 -16.25 3.01 -4.03
N GLY A 152 -15.05 2.50 -4.31
CA GLY A 152 -14.00 3.23 -5.00
C GLY A 152 -12.95 3.83 -4.09
N ALA A 153 -12.19 4.80 -4.60
CA ALA A 153 -11.16 5.49 -3.82
C ALA A 153 -11.77 6.36 -2.72
N TYR A 154 -11.13 6.40 -1.57
CA TYR A 154 -11.47 7.32 -0.48
C TYR A 154 -10.22 7.98 0.10
N ASP A 155 -10.40 9.09 0.81
CA ASP A 155 -9.30 9.86 1.40
C ASP A 155 -8.60 9.08 2.51
N PRO A 156 -7.32 8.68 2.34
CA PRO A 156 -6.56 7.99 3.37
C PRO A 156 -6.02 8.93 4.46
N LEU A 157 -6.01 10.25 4.24
CA LEU A 157 -5.34 11.21 5.11
C LEU A 157 -5.86 11.21 6.56
N PRO A 158 -7.16 11.12 6.82
CA PRO A 158 -7.68 11.00 8.19
C PRO A 158 -7.13 9.77 8.93
N LEU A 159 -6.96 8.64 8.23
CA LEU A 159 -6.43 7.41 8.82
C LEU A 159 -4.93 7.47 9.05
N LEU A 160 -4.18 8.15 8.17
CA LEU A 160 -2.74 8.39 8.31
C LEU A 160 -2.45 9.34 9.48
N ARG A 161 -3.35 10.29 9.77
CA ARG A 161 -3.18 11.30 10.83
C ARG A 161 -3.64 10.86 12.22
N LYS A 162 -4.31 9.72 12.33
CA LYS A 162 -4.69 9.21 13.65
C LYS A 162 -3.45 8.90 14.48
N PRO A 163 -3.42 9.29 15.77
CA PRO A 163 -2.36 8.86 16.68
C PRO A 163 -2.35 7.33 16.82
N ALA A 164 -1.17 6.74 16.97
CA ALA A 164 -1.08 5.33 17.32
C ALA A 164 -1.86 5.10 18.63
N ALA A 165 -2.68 4.05 18.66
CA ALA A 165 -3.35 3.64 19.88
C ALA A 165 -2.27 3.41 20.94
N ARG A 166 -2.39 4.09 22.11
CA ARG A 166 -1.51 3.78 23.23
C ARG A 166 -1.74 2.32 23.61
N PRO A 167 -0.66 1.54 23.80
CA PRO A 167 -0.82 0.22 24.37
C PRO A 167 -1.60 0.37 25.68
N ALA A 168 -2.63 -0.45 25.86
CA ALA A 168 -3.31 -0.55 27.15
C ALA A 168 -2.27 -0.99 28.18
N ASN A 169 -2.09 -0.14 29.21
CA ASN A 169 -1.26 -0.49 30.37
C ASN A 169 -1.91 -1.64 31.14
#